data_4d1ec3643d887379f18ba2827355c5cc
#
_entry.id   4d1ec3643d887379f18ba2827355c5cc
#
_cell.length_a   1.000
_cell.length_b   1.000
_cell.length_c   1.000
_cell.angle_alpha   90.00
_cell.angle_beta   90.00
_cell.angle_gamma   90.00
#
_symmetry.space_group_name_H-M   'P 1'
#
loop_
_entity.id
_entity.type
_entity.pdbx_description
1 polymer ?
#
loop_
_entity_poly.entity_id
_entity_poly.type
_entity_poly.pdbx_seq_one_letter_code
_entity_poly.pdbx_strand_id
1 'polypeptide(L)'
;MKTEKNLVPFNGYFAIVALLLSLAFLIFGIVEGHPFDAILAIILSSLILKGFIIISPNSAKVLLLFGDYKGTIKQNGLFWVNPFFSRITLSMKARNFESEKIKVNDKMGNPILISVILVWKVEDTFKPLFEVDNYESFIRIQTDSAVRKLAGSFPYDHFEDEKATVTLSTNFDDINTALENEVSERLEIAGIKVIESRIGYLAYAPEIAHSMLRRQQASAVVAARHKIVEGAVGMVESALNLLDSKNIITFDEDKKATMVSNLMVVLCGDSETKPVINTGTLNQ
;
A
#
# COMPACT_ATOMS: atom_id res chain seq x y z
N MET A 1 6.99 26.58 -14.10
CA MET A 1 6.79 26.06 -12.74
C MET A 1 7.96 26.48 -11.87
N LYS A 2 7.71 27.09 -10.72
CA LYS A 2 8.79 27.36 -9.75
C LYS A 2 9.17 26.02 -9.09
N THR A 3 10.44 25.66 -9.16
CA THR A 3 10.98 24.47 -8.51
C THR A 3 11.48 24.81 -7.11
N GLU A 4 11.54 23.81 -6.24
CA GLU A 4 12.11 23.96 -4.91
C GLU A 4 13.53 24.53 -4.98
N LYS A 5 13.80 25.57 -4.18
CA LYS A 5 15.13 26.19 -4.07
C LYS A 5 15.69 25.92 -2.67
N ASN A 6 16.84 25.29 -2.60
CA ASN A 6 17.54 25.12 -1.34
C ASN A 6 18.23 26.46 -0.97
N LEU A 7 17.86 27.00 0.20
CA LEU A 7 18.49 28.19 0.75
C LEU A 7 19.52 27.79 1.79
N VAL A 8 20.73 28.29 1.66
CA VAL A 8 21.81 28.10 2.64
C VAL A 8 21.69 29.21 3.68
N PRO A 9 21.28 28.91 4.90
CA PRO A 9 21.13 29.89 5.96
C PRO A 9 22.48 30.26 6.56
N PHE A 10 22.57 31.41 7.24
CA PHE A 10 23.73 31.76 8.04
C PHE A 10 23.76 30.87 9.30
N ASN A 11 24.98 30.50 9.71
CA ASN A 11 25.16 29.71 10.93
C ASN A 11 24.70 30.51 12.15
N GLY A 12 23.80 29.94 12.96
CA GLY A 12 23.25 30.62 14.13
C GLY A 12 24.26 30.96 15.20
N TYR A 13 25.37 30.22 15.30
CA TYR A 13 26.44 30.52 16.28
C TYR A 13 27.09 31.87 16.04
N PHE A 14 27.30 32.29 14.79
CA PHE A 14 27.77 33.65 14.47
C PHE A 14 26.76 34.73 14.87
N ALA A 15 25.47 34.44 14.72
CA ALA A 15 24.43 35.35 15.17
C ALA A 15 24.35 35.47 16.69
N ILE A 16 24.70 34.41 17.47
CA ILE A 16 24.83 34.48 18.94
C ILE A 16 25.97 35.43 19.29
N VAL A 17 27.14 35.30 18.66
CA VAL A 17 28.27 36.21 18.89
C VAL A 17 27.88 37.66 18.59
N ALA A 18 27.21 37.89 17.46
CA ALA A 18 26.72 39.22 17.11
C ALA A 18 25.70 39.76 18.14
N LEU A 19 24.84 38.93 18.66
CA LEU A 19 23.91 39.28 19.75
C LEU A 19 24.64 39.68 21.02
N LEU A 20 25.66 38.90 21.44
CA LEU A 20 26.47 39.21 22.63
C LEU A 20 27.20 40.55 22.46
N LEU A 21 27.75 40.80 21.28
CA LEU A 21 28.40 42.10 20.97
C LEU A 21 27.40 43.27 21.01
N SER A 22 26.16 43.07 20.49
CA SER A 22 25.12 44.10 20.55
C SER A 22 24.66 44.38 21.99
N LEU A 23 24.58 43.36 22.83
CA LEU A 23 24.29 43.51 24.26
C LEU A 23 25.42 44.23 25.00
N ALA A 24 26.69 43.91 24.72
CA ALA A 24 27.84 44.62 25.31
C ALA A 24 27.84 46.11 24.87
N PHE A 25 27.49 46.40 23.61
CA PHE A 25 27.34 47.77 23.13
C PHE A 25 26.15 48.49 23.81
N LEU A 26 25.06 47.80 24.12
CA LEU A 26 23.96 48.34 24.90
C LEU A 26 24.41 48.75 26.31
N ILE A 27 25.12 47.89 26.99
CA ILE A 27 25.65 48.18 28.35
C ILE A 27 26.60 49.40 28.30
N PHE A 28 27.49 49.44 27.32
CA PHE A 28 28.41 50.56 27.13
C PHE A 28 27.67 51.89 26.94
N GLY A 29 26.66 51.95 26.05
CA GLY A 29 25.84 53.14 25.79
C GLY A 29 25.06 53.61 27.03
N ILE A 30 24.62 52.70 27.92
CA ILE A 30 23.97 53.06 29.17
C ILE A 30 24.98 53.65 30.17
N VAL A 31 26.15 53.03 30.28
CA VAL A 31 27.22 53.50 31.23
C VAL A 31 27.77 54.88 30.85
N GLU A 32 28.00 55.11 29.58
CA GLU A 32 28.50 56.40 29.05
C GLU A 32 27.40 57.48 28.96
N GLY A 33 26.13 57.12 29.21
CA GLY A 33 25.03 58.08 29.16
C GLY A 33 24.64 58.51 27.73
N HIS A 34 24.90 57.67 26.73
CA HIS A 34 24.56 57.92 25.35
C HIS A 34 23.22 57.27 24.94
N PRO A 35 22.07 57.94 25.06
CA PRO A 35 20.74 57.30 24.84
C PRO A 35 20.53 56.84 23.40
N PHE A 36 21.13 57.47 22.41
CA PHE A 36 21.06 57.06 21.00
C PHE A 36 21.71 55.70 20.77
N ASP A 37 22.90 55.44 21.38
CA ASP A 37 23.61 54.16 21.25
C ASP A 37 22.85 53.05 21.90
N ALA A 38 22.21 53.31 23.05
CA ALA A 38 21.36 52.34 23.76
C ALA A 38 20.10 51.98 22.90
N ILE A 39 19.43 52.95 22.30
CA ILE A 39 18.27 52.73 21.43
C ILE A 39 18.68 51.91 20.20
N LEU A 40 19.79 52.27 19.55
CA LEU A 40 20.30 51.55 18.38
C LEU A 40 20.63 50.09 18.72
N ALA A 41 21.29 49.86 19.86
CA ALA A 41 21.61 48.50 20.35
C ALA A 41 20.37 47.66 20.62
N ILE A 42 19.30 48.25 21.17
CA ILE A 42 18.02 47.57 21.41
C ILE A 42 17.38 47.15 20.10
N ILE A 43 17.33 48.06 19.10
CA ILE A 43 16.78 47.75 17.78
C ILE A 43 17.58 46.63 17.11
N LEU A 44 18.92 46.69 17.15
CA LEU A 44 19.81 45.71 16.55
C LEU A 44 19.63 44.34 17.22
N SER A 45 19.63 44.31 18.56
CA SER A 45 19.40 43.07 19.34
C SER A 45 18.03 42.45 19.01
N SER A 46 16.99 43.25 18.91
CA SER A 46 15.63 42.80 18.55
C SER A 46 15.58 42.17 17.15
N LEU A 47 16.25 42.78 16.16
CA LEU A 47 16.35 42.24 14.80
C LEU A 47 17.13 40.91 14.78
N ILE A 48 18.27 40.83 15.52
CA ILE A 48 19.06 39.63 15.58
C ILE A 48 18.24 38.49 16.22
N LEU A 49 17.57 38.76 17.34
CA LEU A 49 16.72 37.78 18.03
C LEU A 49 15.60 37.23 17.14
N LYS A 50 14.93 38.09 16.38
CA LYS A 50 13.85 37.68 15.48
C LYS A 50 14.35 36.81 14.33
N GLY A 51 15.66 36.88 13.98
CA GLY A 51 16.27 36.13 12.89
C GLY A 51 16.56 34.67 13.21
N PHE A 52 16.60 34.25 14.49
CA PHE A 52 16.92 32.88 14.87
C PHE A 52 15.86 31.88 14.44
N ILE A 53 16.33 30.71 13.98
CA ILE A 53 15.50 29.60 13.53
C ILE A 53 16.16 28.28 13.95
N ILE A 54 15.35 27.42 14.55
CA ILE A 54 15.76 26.05 14.91
C ILE A 54 15.01 25.08 13.99
N ILE A 55 15.75 24.15 13.41
CA ILE A 55 15.21 23.14 12.50
C ILE A 55 15.54 21.77 13.08
N SER A 56 14.49 21.00 13.38
CA SER A 56 14.61 19.65 13.88
C SER A 56 14.89 18.65 12.75
N PRO A 57 15.48 17.48 13.02
CA PRO A 57 15.65 16.43 12.02
C PRO A 57 14.31 16.05 11.35
N ASN A 58 14.35 15.77 10.06
CA ASN A 58 13.17 15.44 9.24
C ASN A 58 12.06 16.52 9.29
N SER A 59 12.46 17.78 9.39
CA SER A 59 11.60 18.93 9.18
C SER A 59 12.26 19.93 8.24
N ALA A 60 11.45 20.69 7.53
CA ALA A 60 11.91 21.75 6.65
C ALA A 60 11.24 23.09 7.04
N LYS A 61 11.94 24.17 6.81
CA LYS A 61 11.40 25.52 6.95
C LYS A 61 11.36 26.20 5.60
N VAL A 62 10.15 26.51 5.16
CA VAL A 62 9.88 27.24 3.93
C VAL A 62 9.86 28.74 4.25
N LEU A 63 10.61 29.53 3.49
CA LEU A 63 10.84 30.94 3.73
C LEU A 63 10.18 31.79 2.64
N LEU A 64 9.35 32.72 3.07
CA LEU A 64 8.66 33.68 2.22
C LEU A 64 9.09 35.11 2.60
N LEU A 65 9.31 35.96 1.62
CA LEU A 65 9.53 37.39 1.83
C LEU A 65 8.41 38.17 1.15
N PHE A 66 7.56 38.81 1.93
CA PHE A 66 6.41 39.58 1.43
C PHE A 66 5.54 38.79 0.43
N GLY A 67 5.33 37.47 0.72
CA GLY A 67 4.54 36.58 -0.15
C GLY A 67 5.34 35.92 -1.28
N ASP A 68 6.59 36.31 -1.54
CA ASP A 68 7.42 35.64 -2.54
C ASP A 68 8.25 34.51 -1.92
N TYR A 69 8.23 33.33 -2.55
CA TYR A 69 9.01 32.15 -2.13
C TYR A 69 10.51 32.39 -2.37
N LYS A 70 11.31 32.39 -1.32
CA LYS A 70 12.77 32.58 -1.40
C LYS A 70 13.57 31.30 -1.34
N GLY A 71 13.03 30.26 -0.69
CA GLY A 71 13.67 28.96 -0.61
C GLY A 71 13.25 28.18 0.62
N THR A 72 13.78 26.96 0.72
CA THR A 72 13.56 26.02 1.83
C THR A 72 14.87 25.62 2.45
N ILE A 73 14.88 25.49 3.78
CA ILE A 73 16.00 24.97 4.56
C ILE A 73 15.60 23.60 5.08
N LYS A 74 16.32 22.55 4.64
CA LYS A 74 16.13 21.15 5.07
C LYS A 74 17.19 20.68 6.10
N GLN A 75 18.28 21.43 6.23
CA GLN A 75 19.35 21.11 7.17
C GLN A 75 18.88 21.35 8.59
N ASN A 76 19.13 20.38 9.47
CA ASN A 76 18.86 20.52 10.89
C ASN A 76 19.96 21.32 11.61
N GLY A 77 19.56 22.08 12.61
CA GLY A 77 20.47 22.88 13.41
C GLY A 77 19.90 24.24 13.79
N LEU A 78 20.78 25.06 14.37
CA LEU A 78 20.51 26.45 14.70
C LEU A 78 21.06 27.37 13.59
N PHE A 79 20.17 28.15 13.00
CA PHE A 79 20.50 29.07 11.92
C PHE A 79 19.95 30.46 12.18
N TRP A 80 20.48 31.40 11.42
CA TRP A 80 19.96 32.75 11.38
C TRP A 80 19.55 33.13 9.95
N VAL A 81 18.36 33.70 9.83
CA VAL A 81 17.79 34.14 8.56
C VAL A 81 17.26 35.56 8.70
N ASN A 82 16.99 36.21 7.58
CA ASN A 82 16.42 37.55 7.57
C ASN A 82 15.16 37.62 8.47
N PRO A 83 15.09 38.56 9.44
CA PRO A 83 13.99 38.69 10.38
C PRO A 83 12.62 38.98 9.74
N PHE A 84 12.61 39.46 8.49
CA PHE A 84 11.40 39.76 7.71
C PHE A 84 10.81 38.52 6.99
N PHE A 85 11.51 37.37 7.03
CA PHE A 85 10.96 36.14 6.45
C PHE A 85 9.77 35.61 7.27
N SER A 86 8.67 35.38 6.59
CA SER A 86 7.62 34.46 7.09
C SER A 86 8.09 33.02 6.96
N ARG A 87 7.79 32.18 7.96
CA ARG A 87 8.36 30.84 8.12
C ARG A 87 7.23 29.83 8.25
N ILE A 88 7.15 28.88 7.32
CA ILE A 88 6.22 27.76 7.38
C ILE A 88 7.03 26.49 7.69
N THR A 89 6.63 25.76 8.72
CA THR A 89 7.28 24.50 9.08
C THR A 89 6.53 23.35 8.41
N LEU A 90 7.27 22.48 7.71
CA LEU A 90 6.73 21.30 7.08
C LEU A 90 7.46 20.05 7.61
N SER A 91 6.71 19.03 8.00
CA SER A 91 7.27 17.75 8.44
C SER A 91 7.60 16.88 7.23
N MET A 92 8.82 16.37 7.17
CA MET A 92 9.29 15.42 6.16
C MET A 92 9.33 13.97 6.69
N LYS A 93 8.74 13.74 7.88
CA LYS A 93 8.65 12.39 8.47
C LYS A 93 7.67 11.54 7.66
N ALA A 94 7.92 10.24 7.62
CA ALA A 94 6.96 9.30 7.09
C ALA A 94 5.67 9.32 7.93
N ARG A 95 4.54 9.26 7.25
CA ARG A 95 3.20 9.24 7.84
C ARG A 95 2.41 8.08 7.25
N ASN A 96 1.56 7.47 8.05
CA ASN A 96 0.63 6.45 7.61
C ASN A 96 -0.74 7.10 7.38
N PHE A 97 -1.40 6.63 6.34
CA PHE A 97 -2.78 6.93 6.02
C PHE A 97 -3.50 5.61 5.73
N GLU A 98 -4.60 5.37 6.39
CA GLU A 98 -5.52 4.27 6.10
C GLU A 98 -6.79 4.86 5.49
N SER A 99 -7.16 4.41 4.29
CA SER A 99 -8.39 4.85 3.65
C SER A 99 -9.61 4.24 4.35
N GLU A 100 -10.75 4.90 4.24
CA GLU A 100 -12.02 4.28 4.58
C GLU A 100 -12.30 3.10 3.64
N LYS A 101 -13.17 2.17 4.08
CA LYS A 101 -13.63 1.08 3.21
C LYS A 101 -14.55 1.66 2.15
N ILE A 102 -14.09 1.69 0.93
CA ILE A 102 -14.86 2.17 -0.21
C ILE A 102 -15.50 1.00 -0.94
N LYS A 103 -16.76 1.18 -1.35
CA LYS A 103 -17.47 0.25 -2.22
C LYS A 103 -17.15 0.58 -3.67
N VAL A 104 -16.62 -0.41 -4.38
CA VAL A 104 -16.24 -0.30 -5.79
C VAL A 104 -16.63 -1.59 -6.52
N ASN A 105 -16.68 -1.57 -7.84
CA ASN A 105 -16.86 -2.77 -8.63
C ASN A 105 -15.50 -3.26 -9.12
N ASP A 106 -15.32 -4.59 -9.10
CA ASP A 106 -14.18 -5.24 -9.72
C ASP A 106 -14.29 -5.23 -11.26
N LYS A 107 -13.31 -5.80 -11.95
CA LYS A 107 -13.31 -5.92 -13.42
C LYS A 107 -14.55 -6.63 -13.97
N MET A 108 -15.13 -7.56 -13.22
CA MET A 108 -16.31 -8.35 -13.61
C MET A 108 -17.64 -7.67 -13.25
N GLY A 109 -17.58 -6.52 -12.55
CA GLY A 109 -18.74 -5.77 -12.10
C GLY A 109 -19.27 -6.17 -10.73
N ASN A 110 -18.56 -7.03 -10.01
CA ASN A 110 -18.95 -7.43 -8.67
C ASN A 110 -18.65 -6.32 -7.65
N PRO A 111 -19.59 -5.93 -6.78
CA PRO A 111 -19.34 -4.95 -5.75
C PRO A 111 -18.45 -5.54 -4.64
N ILE A 112 -17.34 -4.86 -4.39
CA ILE A 112 -16.36 -5.20 -3.36
C ILE A 112 -16.15 -4.01 -2.41
N LEU A 113 -15.75 -4.30 -1.18
CA LEU A 113 -15.27 -3.33 -0.20
C LEU A 113 -13.75 -3.44 -0.13
N ILE A 114 -13.08 -2.32 -0.34
CA ILE A 114 -11.62 -2.25 -0.33
C ILE A 114 -11.15 -1.05 0.50
N SER A 115 -10.10 -1.22 1.30
CA SER A 115 -9.33 -0.14 1.90
C SER A 115 -7.85 -0.32 1.63
N VAL A 116 -7.10 0.76 1.74
CA VAL A 116 -5.67 0.81 1.46
C VAL A 116 -4.91 1.48 2.60
N ILE A 117 -3.75 0.95 2.90
CA ILE A 117 -2.77 1.55 3.81
C ILE A 117 -1.67 2.15 2.94
N LEU A 118 -1.45 3.44 3.09
CA LEU A 118 -0.45 4.21 2.37
C LEU A 118 0.57 4.78 3.34
N VAL A 119 1.84 4.51 3.10
CA VAL A 119 2.97 5.14 3.80
C VAL A 119 3.61 6.16 2.87
N TRP A 120 3.65 7.42 3.30
CA TRP A 120 4.09 8.52 2.47
C TRP A 120 4.91 9.54 3.25
N LYS A 121 5.67 10.37 2.55
CA LYS A 121 6.37 11.53 3.10
C LYS A 121 6.41 12.68 2.09
N VAL A 122 6.61 13.88 2.59
CA VAL A 122 6.90 15.03 1.74
C VAL A 122 8.35 14.95 1.23
N GLU A 123 8.54 15.03 -0.07
CA GLU A 123 9.86 15.06 -0.72
C GLU A 123 10.20 16.48 -1.23
N ASP A 124 9.29 17.10 -1.96
CA ASP A 124 9.35 18.49 -2.39
C ASP A 124 8.51 19.35 -1.44
N THR A 125 9.08 20.42 -0.91
CA THR A 125 8.37 21.26 0.08
C THR A 125 7.61 22.42 -0.57
N PHE A 126 7.88 22.73 -1.84
CA PHE A 126 7.21 23.79 -2.55
C PHE A 126 5.80 23.36 -3.01
N LYS A 127 5.71 22.22 -3.68
CA LYS A 127 4.47 21.74 -4.27
C LYS A 127 3.31 21.58 -3.27
N PRO A 128 3.49 20.89 -2.11
CA PRO A 128 2.39 20.68 -1.16
C PRO A 128 1.90 21.95 -0.46
N LEU A 129 2.70 23.03 -0.49
CA LEU A 129 2.33 24.30 0.14
C LEU A 129 1.76 25.33 -0.83
N PHE A 130 2.08 25.23 -2.13
CA PHE A 130 1.76 26.29 -3.09
C PHE A 130 1.04 25.80 -4.35
N GLU A 131 1.06 24.51 -4.66
CA GLU A 131 0.39 23.96 -5.84
C GLU A 131 -0.90 23.22 -5.49
N VAL A 132 -1.08 22.80 -4.22
CA VAL A 132 -2.32 22.20 -3.73
C VAL A 132 -2.81 22.94 -2.49
N ASP A 133 -4.11 23.04 -2.33
CA ASP A 133 -4.72 23.77 -1.21
C ASP A 133 -4.49 23.02 0.11
N ASN A 134 -4.84 21.75 0.16
CA ASN A 134 -4.62 20.87 1.31
C ASN A 134 -4.08 19.53 0.83
N TYR A 135 -2.77 19.34 1.02
CA TYR A 135 -2.10 18.12 0.54
C TYR A 135 -2.58 16.84 1.26
N GLU A 136 -3.04 16.91 2.51
CA GLU A 136 -3.57 15.72 3.21
C GLU A 136 -4.93 15.30 2.62
N SER A 137 -5.80 16.23 2.31
CA SER A 137 -7.06 15.98 1.59
C SER A 137 -6.79 15.49 0.17
N PHE A 138 -5.79 16.10 -0.51
CA PHE A 138 -5.38 15.68 -1.85
C PHE A 138 -4.91 14.23 -1.86
N ILE A 139 -4.06 13.82 -0.91
CA ILE A 139 -3.60 12.43 -0.78
C ILE A 139 -4.79 11.48 -0.64
N ARG A 140 -5.75 11.79 0.23
CA ARG A 140 -6.95 10.98 0.44
C ARG A 140 -7.74 10.78 -0.85
N ILE A 141 -8.08 11.86 -1.53
CA ILE A 141 -8.90 11.83 -2.75
C ILE A 141 -8.19 11.08 -3.88
N GLN A 142 -6.89 11.33 -4.06
CA GLN A 142 -6.12 10.66 -5.11
C GLN A 142 -5.90 9.18 -4.83
N THR A 143 -5.70 8.81 -3.56
CA THR A 143 -5.63 7.39 -3.16
C THR A 143 -6.94 6.67 -3.42
N ASP A 144 -8.09 7.24 -3.03
CA ASP A 144 -9.40 6.66 -3.31
C ASP A 144 -9.66 6.51 -4.81
N SER A 145 -9.22 7.48 -5.61
CA SER A 145 -9.32 7.42 -7.08
C SER A 145 -8.44 6.32 -7.68
N ALA A 146 -7.21 6.15 -7.17
CA ALA A 146 -6.30 5.09 -7.59
C ALA A 146 -6.86 3.71 -7.26
N VAL A 147 -7.41 3.55 -6.06
CA VAL A 147 -8.05 2.29 -5.62
C VAL A 147 -9.24 1.93 -6.52
N ARG A 148 -10.09 2.88 -6.88
CA ARG A 148 -11.21 2.64 -7.82
C ARG A 148 -10.73 2.18 -9.19
N LYS A 149 -9.69 2.80 -9.72
CA LYS A 149 -9.09 2.42 -11.01
C LYS A 149 -8.49 1.02 -10.94
N LEU A 150 -7.72 0.74 -9.87
CA LEU A 150 -7.13 -0.57 -9.66
C LEU A 150 -8.19 -1.68 -9.57
N ALA A 151 -9.20 -1.49 -8.73
CA ALA A 151 -10.29 -2.44 -8.55
C ALA A 151 -10.99 -2.77 -9.87
N GLY A 152 -11.30 -1.75 -10.69
CA GLY A 152 -11.92 -1.95 -12.01
C GLY A 152 -11.01 -2.61 -13.05
N SER A 153 -9.69 -2.70 -12.79
CA SER A 153 -8.72 -3.31 -13.71
C SER A 153 -8.51 -4.80 -13.49
N PHE A 154 -8.77 -5.30 -12.29
CA PHE A 154 -8.52 -6.69 -11.90
C PHE A 154 -9.79 -7.35 -11.35
N PRO A 155 -10.03 -8.66 -11.64
CA PRO A 155 -11.11 -9.39 -11.01
C PRO A 155 -10.76 -9.69 -9.55
N TYR A 156 -11.78 -9.87 -8.71
CA TYR A 156 -11.59 -10.24 -7.31
C TYR A 156 -10.92 -11.61 -7.17
N ASP A 157 -11.42 -12.61 -7.91
CA ASP A 157 -10.91 -13.99 -7.93
C ASP A 157 -10.90 -14.58 -9.36
N HIS A 158 -10.43 -15.82 -9.50
CA HIS A 158 -10.33 -16.55 -10.77
C HIS A 158 -11.65 -17.17 -11.26
N PHE A 159 -12.71 -17.17 -10.44
CA PHE A 159 -13.92 -17.97 -10.75
C PHE A 159 -14.72 -17.44 -11.95
N GLU A 160 -14.56 -16.20 -12.35
CA GLU A 160 -15.25 -15.59 -13.49
C GLU A 160 -14.37 -15.36 -14.72
N ASP A 161 -13.07 -15.25 -14.49
CA ASP A 161 -12.08 -15.10 -15.57
C ASP A 161 -10.95 -16.12 -15.35
N GLU A 162 -11.15 -17.37 -15.83
CA GLU A 162 -10.16 -18.44 -15.76
C GLU A 162 -8.85 -18.08 -16.50
N LYS A 163 -8.88 -17.07 -17.37
CA LYS A 163 -7.70 -16.56 -18.09
C LYS A 163 -6.99 -15.45 -17.34
N ALA A 164 -7.58 -14.94 -16.26
CA ALA A 164 -6.92 -13.91 -15.46
C ALA A 164 -5.69 -14.48 -14.78
N THR A 165 -4.53 -13.96 -15.12
CA THR A 165 -3.25 -14.35 -14.51
C THR A 165 -3.05 -13.67 -13.15
N VAL A 166 -3.70 -12.51 -12.93
CA VAL A 166 -3.59 -11.69 -11.71
C VAL A 166 -4.98 -11.34 -11.20
N THR A 167 -5.21 -11.57 -9.90
CA THR A 167 -6.46 -11.25 -9.21
C THR A 167 -6.19 -10.48 -7.92
N LEU A 168 -7.20 -9.72 -7.44
CA LEU A 168 -7.09 -8.92 -6.21
C LEU A 168 -6.88 -9.77 -4.96
N SER A 169 -7.42 -10.99 -4.92
CA SER A 169 -7.41 -11.85 -3.73
C SER A 169 -6.21 -12.80 -3.62
N THR A 170 -5.46 -13.02 -4.70
CA THR A 170 -4.41 -14.06 -4.73
C THR A 170 -3.02 -13.47 -4.97
N ASN A 171 -2.90 -12.48 -5.84
CA ASN A 171 -1.61 -11.94 -6.29
C ASN A 171 -1.29 -10.61 -5.58
N PHE A 172 -1.17 -10.65 -4.26
CA PHE A 172 -1.01 -9.43 -3.45
C PHE A 172 0.21 -8.59 -3.83
N ASP A 173 1.34 -9.19 -4.16
CA ASP A 173 2.57 -8.45 -4.47
C ASP A 173 2.45 -7.68 -5.79
N ASP A 174 1.89 -8.31 -6.83
CA ASP A 174 1.67 -7.67 -8.13
C ASP A 174 0.66 -6.52 -8.00
N ILE A 175 -0.42 -6.74 -7.23
CA ILE A 175 -1.46 -5.75 -6.99
C ILE A 175 -0.93 -4.58 -6.16
N ASN A 176 -0.16 -4.84 -5.10
CA ASN A 176 0.45 -3.79 -4.29
C ASN A 176 1.43 -2.94 -5.11
N THR A 177 2.23 -3.58 -5.98
CA THR A 177 3.14 -2.88 -6.89
C THR A 177 2.37 -2.01 -7.90
N ALA A 178 1.29 -2.53 -8.48
CA ALA A 178 0.44 -1.76 -9.38
C ALA A 178 -0.22 -0.57 -8.67
N LEU A 179 -0.69 -0.77 -7.44
CA LEU A 179 -1.26 0.28 -6.60
C LEU A 179 -0.24 1.36 -6.25
N GLU A 180 0.97 0.95 -5.83
CA GLU A 180 2.06 1.87 -5.49
C GLU A 180 2.43 2.76 -6.67
N ASN A 181 2.55 2.18 -7.86
CA ASN A 181 2.84 2.94 -9.09
C ASN A 181 1.72 3.94 -9.42
N GLU A 182 0.46 3.51 -9.38
CA GLU A 182 -0.69 4.36 -9.68
C GLU A 182 -0.84 5.51 -8.67
N VAL A 183 -0.64 5.23 -7.38
CA VAL A 183 -0.70 6.25 -6.33
C VAL A 183 0.50 7.20 -6.43
N SER A 184 1.71 6.66 -6.69
CA SER A 184 2.94 7.47 -6.83
C SER A 184 2.84 8.48 -7.95
N GLU A 185 2.37 8.06 -9.14
CA GLU A 185 2.18 8.94 -10.30
C GLU A 185 1.26 10.13 -9.97
N ARG A 186 0.17 9.86 -9.24
CA ARG A 186 -0.80 10.89 -8.86
C ARG A 186 -0.29 11.84 -7.79
N LEU A 187 0.46 11.32 -6.81
CA LEU A 187 0.94 12.10 -5.66
C LEU A 187 2.23 12.87 -5.96
N GLU A 188 3.00 12.51 -7.00
CA GLU A 188 4.19 13.23 -7.44
C GLU A 188 3.88 14.68 -7.83
N ILE A 189 2.69 14.94 -8.38
CA ILE A 189 2.20 16.28 -8.71
C ILE A 189 2.21 17.19 -7.48
N ALA A 190 1.86 16.65 -6.32
CA ALA A 190 1.86 17.36 -5.05
C ALA A 190 3.19 17.28 -4.29
N GLY A 191 4.26 16.73 -4.88
CA GLY A 191 5.57 16.61 -4.23
C GLY A 191 5.60 15.59 -3.08
N ILE A 192 4.68 14.64 -3.08
CA ILE A 192 4.57 13.57 -2.09
C ILE A 192 5.22 12.31 -2.64
N LYS A 193 6.10 11.71 -1.85
CA LYS A 193 6.71 10.41 -2.15
C LYS A 193 5.99 9.30 -1.42
N VAL A 194 5.49 8.36 -2.17
CA VAL A 194 4.98 7.09 -1.66
C VAL A 194 6.19 6.22 -1.26
N ILE A 195 6.14 5.66 -0.07
CA ILE A 195 7.14 4.71 0.44
C ILE A 195 6.63 3.30 0.23
N GLU A 196 5.33 3.11 0.48
CA GLU A 196 4.66 1.83 0.39
C GLU A 196 3.15 2.05 0.25
N SER A 197 2.49 1.20 -0.54
CA SER A 197 1.03 1.17 -0.63
C SER A 197 0.56 -0.29 -0.66
N ARG A 198 -0.37 -0.64 0.24
CA ARG A 198 -0.91 -2.01 0.36
C ARG A 198 -2.41 -2.00 0.54
N ILE A 199 -3.04 -3.08 0.07
CA ILE A 199 -4.44 -3.34 0.41
C ILE A 199 -4.53 -3.66 1.90
N GLY A 200 -5.33 -2.90 2.65
CA GLY A 200 -5.59 -3.11 4.08
C GLY A 200 -6.79 -4.01 4.33
N TYR A 201 -7.83 -3.87 3.51
CA TYR A 201 -9.05 -4.67 3.59
C TYR A 201 -9.59 -4.96 2.20
N LEU A 202 -10.02 -6.19 1.96
CA LEU A 202 -10.63 -6.62 0.71
C LEU A 202 -11.67 -7.70 1.00
N ALA A 203 -12.92 -7.47 0.60
CA ALA A 203 -14.00 -8.44 0.71
C ALA A 203 -15.10 -8.12 -0.30
N TYR A 204 -15.92 -9.11 -0.63
CA TYR A 204 -17.18 -8.86 -1.34
C TYR A 204 -18.11 -7.98 -0.50
N ALA A 205 -18.87 -7.13 -1.17
CA ALA A 205 -19.90 -6.34 -0.49
C ALA A 205 -20.96 -7.27 0.15
N PRO A 206 -21.53 -6.91 1.31
CA PRO A 206 -22.43 -7.77 2.08
C PRO A 206 -23.59 -8.34 1.29
N GLU A 207 -24.12 -7.57 0.32
CA GLU A 207 -25.26 -7.95 -0.49
C GLU A 207 -25.00 -9.15 -1.42
N ILE A 208 -23.75 -9.39 -1.82
CA ILE A 208 -23.38 -10.52 -2.69
C ILE A 208 -22.51 -11.57 -2.00
N ALA A 209 -21.96 -11.27 -0.83
CA ALA A 209 -20.99 -12.12 -0.12
C ALA A 209 -21.50 -13.56 0.06
N HIS A 210 -22.77 -13.71 0.46
CA HIS A 210 -23.37 -15.03 0.65
C HIS A 210 -23.50 -15.83 -0.67
N SER A 211 -23.89 -15.16 -1.76
CA SER A 211 -23.99 -15.80 -3.07
C SER A 211 -22.63 -16.20 -3.62
N MET A 212 -21.61 -15.38 -3.42
CA MET A 212 -20.24 -15.67 -3.83
C MET A 212 -19.63 -16.81 -3.01
N LEU A 213 -19.91 -16.88 -1.71
CA LEU A 213 -19.49 -18.00 -0.87
C LEU A 213 -20.10 -19.32 -1.35
N ARG A 214 -21.40 -19.34 -1.66
CA ARG A 214 -22.05 -20.55 -2.22
C ARG A 214 -21.43 -20.96 -3.55
N ARG A 215 -21.10 -20.01 -4.40
CA ARG A 215 -20.44 -20.28 -5.68
C ARG A 215 -19.05 -20.89 -5.48
N GLN A 216 -18.24 -20.31 -4.58
CA GLN A 216 -16.93 -20.85 -4.22
C GLN A 216 -17.03 -22.28 -3.67
N GLN A 217 -18.01 -22.54 -2.79
CA GLN A 217 -18.28 -23.89 -2.27
C GLN A 217 -18.65 -24.87 -3.39
N ALA A 218 -19.55 -24.49 -4.30
CA ALA A 218 -19.93 -25.34 -5.42
C ALA A 218 -18.74 -25.65 -6.34
N SER A 219 -17.94 -24.65 -6.69
CA SER A 219 -16.73 -24.84 -7.49
C SER A 219 -15.70 -25.73 -6.79
N ALA A 220 -15.51 -25.57 -5.48
CA ALA A 220 -14.61 -26.40 -4.69
C ALA A 220 -15.08 -27.88 -4.67
N VAL A 221 -16.38 -28.13 -4.52
CA VAL A 221 -16.96 -29.48 -4.58
C VAL A 221 -16.74 -30.13 -5.95
N VAL A 222 -16.98 -29.38 -7.03
CA VAL A 222 -16.75 -29.88 -8.40
C VAL A 222 -15.27 -30.20 -8.62
N ALA A 223 -14.36 -29.31 -8.22
CA ALA A 223 -12.93 -29.51 -8.33
C ALA A 223 -12.45 -30.72 -7.50
N ALA A 224 -12.98 -30.90 -6.29
CA ALA A 224 -12.68 -32.04 -5.45
C ALA A 224 -13.15 -33.36 -6.10
N ARG A 225 -14.39 -33.39 -6.63
CA ARG A 225 -14.91 -34.54 -7.36
C ARG A 225 -14.09 -34.90 -8.59
N HIS A 226 -13.67 -33.89 -9.36
CA HIS A 226 -12.78 -34.10 -10.51
C HIS A 226 -11.48 -34.78 -10.09
N LYS A 227 -10.85 -34.32 -9.00
CA LYS A 227 -9.63 -34.94 -8.45
C LYS A 227 -9.83 -36.37 -7.92
N ILE A 228 -10.99 -36.66 -7.33
CA ILE A 228 -11.34 -37.99 -6.89
C ILE A 228 -11.47 -38.94 -8.09
N VAL A 229 -12.16 -38.51 -9.15
CA VAL A 229 -12.34 -39.31 -10.37
C VAL A 229 -10.99 -39.53 -11.07
N GLU A 230 -10.18 -38.47 -11.24
CA GLU A 230 -8.82 -38.59 -11.82
C GLU A 230 -7.94 -39.57 -11.04
N GLY A 231 -7.95 -39.46 -9.71
CA GLY A 231 -7.24 -40.40 -8.83
C GLY A 231 -7.76 -41.82 -8.91
N ALA A 232 -9.08 -41.99 -8.96
CA ALA A 232 -9.71 -43.31 -9.09
C ALA A 232 -9.34 -44.00 -10.41
N VAL A 233 -9.39 -43.27 -11.53
CA VAL A 233 -8.95 -43.78 -12.86
C VAL A 233 -7.49 -44.21 -12.81
N GLY A 234 -6.59 -43.39 -12.28
CA GLY A 234 -5.15 -43.72 -12.14
C GLY A 234 -4.91 -44.97 -11.25
N MET A 235 -5.67 -45.10 -10.15
CA MET A 235 -5.59 -46.31 -9.30
C MET A 235 -6.06 -47.57 -10.00
N VAL A 236 -7.17 -47.50 -10.73
CA VAL A 236 -7.70 -48.63 -11.50
C VAL A 236 -6.75 -49.04 -12.62
N GLU A 237 -6.21 -48.07 -13.38
CA GLU A 237 -5.22 -48.32 -14.41
C GLU A 237 -3.96 -48.98 -13.84
N SER A 238 -3.44 -48.47 -12.72
CA SER A 238 -2.27 -49.03 -12.04
C SER A 238 -2.52 -50.45 -11.55
N ALA A 239 -3.75 -50.73 -11.00
CA ALA A 239 -4.12 -52.05 -10.55
C ALA A 239 -4.21 -53.08 -11.71
N LEU A 240 -4.81 -52.69 -12.83
CA LEU A 240 -4.90 -53.55 -14.02
C LEU A 240 -3.53 -53.85 -14.60
N ASN A 241 -2.66 -52.83 -14.72
CA ASN A 241 -1.29 -53.01 -15.23
C ASN A 241 -0.45 -53.92 -14.32
N LEU A 242 -0.60 -53.83 -13.00
CA LEU A 242 0.07 -54.71 -12.04
C LEU A 242 -0.42 -56.17 -12.13
N LEU A 243 -1.71 -56.40 -12.30
CA LEU A 243 -2.28 -57.74 -12.45
C LEU A 243 -1.83 -58.40 -13.75
N ASP A 244 -1.80 -57.64 -14.83
CA ASP A 244 -1.36 -58.08 -16.15
C ASP A 244 0.15 -58.41 -16.16
N SER A 245 1.00 -57.53 -15.60
CA SER A 245 2.46 -57.72 -15.53
C SER A 245 2.89 -58.91 -14.69
N LYS A 246 2.08 -59.29 -13.67
CA LYS A 246 2.35 -60.45 -12.79
C LYS A 246 1.71 -61.72 -13.28
N ASN A 247 1.02 -61.76 -14.42
CA ASN A 247 0.29 -62.89 -14.98
C ASN A 247 -0.64 -63.59 -13.93
N ILE A 248 -1.23 -62.83 -13.00
CA ILE A 248 -2.04 -63.39 -11.93
C ILE A 248 -3.38 -63.87 -12.48
N ILE A 249 -3.98 -63.12 -13.42
CA ILE A 249 -5.28 -63.40 -14.04
C ILE A 249 -5.26 -62.88 -15.46
N THR A 250 -5.71 -63.68 -16.42
CA THR A 250 -6.04 -63.26 -17.78
C THR A 250 -7.50 -62.82 -17.82
N PHE A 251 -7.72 -61.51 -17.97
CA PHE A 251 -9.10 -60.99 -18.07
C PHE A 251 -9.56 -60.94 -19.51
N ASP A 252 -10.76 -61.47 -19.74
CA ASP A 252 -11.55 -61.20 -20.92
C ASP A 252 -12.00 -59.70 -20.88
N GLU A 253 -12.17 -59.03 -22.04
CA GLU A 253 -12.51 -57.62 -22.11
C GLU A 253 -13.80 -57.26 -21.36
N ASP A 254 -14.82 -58.14 -21.40
CA ASP A 254 -16.08 -57.94 -20.69
C ASP A 254 -15.91 -57.99 -19.16
N LYS A 255 -15.08 -58.92 -18.67
CA LYS A 255 -14.74 -59.01 -17.25
C LYS A 255 -13.91 -57.84 -16.77
N LYS A 256 -13.00 -57.34 -17.60
CA LYS A 256 -12.20 -56.15 -17.33
C LYS A 256 -13.09 -54.92 -17.20
N ALA A 257 -14.01 -54.70 -18.15
CA ALA A 257 -14.99 -53.60 -18.11
C ALA A 257 -15.86 -53.63 -16.85
N THR A 258 -16.34 -54.84 -16.47
CA THR A 258 -17.16 -55.01 -15.24
C THR A 258 -16.35 -54.70 -13.97
N MET A 259 -15.08 -55.13 -13.91
CA MET A 259 -14.19 -54.86 -12.78
C MET A 259 -13.89 -53.35 -12.67
N VAL A 260 -13.59 -52.67 -13.77
CA VAL A 260 -13.37 -51.21 -13.84
C VAL A 260 -14.62 -50.47 -13.33
N SER A 261 -15.80 -50.82 -13.83
CA SER A 261 -17.06 -50.22 -13.39
C SER A 261 -17.30 -50.36 -11.89
N ASN A 262 -17.09 -51.56 -11.35
CA ASN A 262 -17.24 -51.82 -9.91
C ASN A 262 -16.25 -51.05 -9.05
N LEU A 263 -14.97 -51.01 -9.45
CA LEU A 263 -13.94 -50.24 -8.76
C LEU A 263 -14.22 -48.76 -8.79
N MET A 264 -14.64 -48.21 -9.95
CA MET A 264 -14.99 -46.80 -10.09
C MET A 264 -16.16 -46.39 -9.19
N VAL A 265 -17.20 -47.23 -9.07
CA VAL A 265 -18.32 -47.00 -8.15
C VAL A 265 -17.86 -46.93 -6.70
N VAL A 266 -16.96 -47.85 -6.30
CA VAL A 266 -16.43 -47.90 -4.93
C VAL A 266 -15.50 -46.67 -4.66
N LEU A 267 -14.62 -46.34 -5.59
CA LEU A 267 -13.63 -45.28 -5.41
C LEU A 267 -14.21 -43.87 -5.55
N CYS A 268 -15.25 -43.71 -6.37
CA CYS A 268 -15.89 -42.39 -6.61
C CYS A 268 -17.14 -42.16 -5.74
N GLY A 269 -17.61 -43.18 -4.99
CA GLY A 269 -18.79 -43.08 -4.14
C GLY A 269 -18.55 -42.22 -2.90
N ASP A 270 -19.51 -41.38 -2.51
CA ASP A 270 -19.47 -40.56 -1.29
C ASP A 270 -19.85 -41.33 -0.02
N SER A 271 -20.36 -42.59 -0.15
CA SER A 271 -20.81 -43.42 0.97
C SER A 271 -19.91 -44.64 1.15
N GLU A 272 -19.70 -45.05 2.41
CA GLU A 272 -19.03 -46.32 2.72
C GLU A 272 -19.75 -47.46 2.00
N THR A 273 -19.10 -48.08 1.04
CA THR A 273 -19.61 -49.26 0.34
C THR A 273 -19.48 -50.47 1.26
N LYS A 274 -20.59 -51.10 1.60
CA LYS A 274 -20.58 -52.38 2.30
C LYS A 274 -20.48 -53.51 1.26
N PRO A 275 -19.35 -54.26 1.21
CA PRO A 275 -19.22 -55.35 0.25
C PRO A 275 -20.23 -56.44 0.57
N VAL A 276 -21.06 -56.77 -0.39
CA VAL A 276 -21.97 -57.96 -0.30
C VAL A 276 -21.28 -59.09 -1.04
N ILE A 277 -20.77 -60.06 -0.28
CA ILE A 277 -20.15 -61.26 -0.85
C ILE A 277 -21.24 -62.27 -1.12
N ASN A 278 -21.50 -62.57 -2.37
CA ASN A 278 -22.40 -63.69 -2.75
C ASN A 278 -21.58 -64.97 -2.76
N THR A 279 -21.78 -65.78 -1.73
CA THR A 279 -21.07 -67.09 -1.55
C THR A 279 -21.75 -68.29 -2.26
N GLY A 280 -22.84 -68.02 -3.01
CA GLY A 280 -23.73 -69.13 -3.46
C GLY A 280 -23.71 -69.44 -4.96
N THR A 281 -22.96 -68.72 -5.83
CA THR A 281 -23.06 -68.96 -7.28
C THR A 281 -21.71 -69.19 -7.99
N LEU A 282 -20.73 -69.77 -7.30
CA LEU A 282 -19.44 -70.09 -7.94
C LEU A 282 -19.45 -71.47 -8.64
N ASN A 283 -20.59 -72.16 -8.71
CA ASN A 283 -20.75 -73.42 -9.43
C ASN A 283 -22.03 -73.38 -10.27
N GLN A 284 -21.96 -72.78 -11.46
CA GLN A 284 -22.74 -73.24 -12.63
C GLN A 284 -21.94 -72.87 -13.89
#